data_74572a2399e7701d76c589b835bbdf0e
#
_entry.id   74572a2399e7701d76c589b835bbdf0e
#
_cell.length_a   1.000
_cell.length_b   1.000
_cell.length_c   1.000
_cell.angle_alpha   90.00
_cell.angle_beta   90.00
_cell.angle_gamma   90.00
#
_symmetry.space_group_name_H-M   'P 1'
#
loop_
_entity.id
_entity.type
_entity.pdbx_description
1 polymer ?
#
loop_
_entity_poly.entity_id
_entity_poly.type
_entity_poly.pdbx_seq_one_letter_code
_entity_poly.pdbx_strand_id
1 'polypeptide(L)'
;MKSTDFAGTNARIRVFESNLLKNDQFERMLQSPNFEEALSVLKDTPYRNDIEELKKTKNYDVLLVNELKRMYEELFTISPEPALIELFSLRYSYHNLKVMLKENLTQNDFSDMLIPIGKESLLSLKQAVETEKSDELNQEYLNSIKEVKTDYEEYHNVQSIDIILDRRYFTHLKHLAESIGNPKVLDLITTLVDLNNLSTLSRAIKQERSQNFLTTILSSSGSISKKELIELGTENLVDAGKKLADGKYREIILNSIDPETQELSPVKLDLQTDNAYMEKMKDAKLEVFGPMPLLAYIYAKENEVKNLRLVLVGKENSLPIKEIRERMRIIYGL
;
A
#
# COMPACT_ATOMS: atom_id res chain seq x y z
N MET A 1 -15.28 21.17 -2.06
CA MET A 1 -14.52 21.01 -0.81
C MET A 1 -13.67 22.26 -0.59
N LYS A 2 -13.79 22.97 0.54
CA LYS A 2 -12.95 24.13 0.87
C LYS A 2 -11.76 23.68 1.71
N SER A 3 -10.58 24.25 1.45
CA SER A 3 -9.37 23.89 2.23
C SER A 3 -9.52 24.15 3.72
N THR A 4 -10.32 25.15 4.12
CA THR A 4 -10.63 25.48 5.52
C THR A 4 -11.43 24.42 6.26
N ASP A 5 -12.16 23.54 5.55
CA ASP A 5 -12.98 22.48 6.15
C ASP A 5 -12.09 21.46 6.91
N PHE A 6 -10.79 21.39 6.56
CA PHE A 6 -9.80 20.52 7.18
C PHE A 6 -9.15 21.08 8.45
N ALA A 7 -9.41 22.33 8.86
CA ALA A 7 -8.70 22.94 9.99
C ALA A 7 -8.76 22.11 11.28
N GLY A 8 -9.96 21.61 11.65
CA GLY A 8 -10.15 20.77 12.83
C GLY A 8 -9.52 19.39 12.67
N THR A 9 -9.67 18.77 11.51
CA THR A 9 -9.05 17.48 11.18
C THR A 9 -7.53 17.59 11.24
N ASN A 10 -6.93 18.60 10.60
CA ASN A 10 -5.48 18.78 10.57
C ASN A 10 -4.90 19.05 11.97
N ALA A 11 -5.61 19.77 12.84
CA ALA A 11 -5.21 19.94 14.24
C ALA A 11 -5.11 18.59 14.97
N ARG A 12 -6.08 17.67 14.76
CA ARG A 12 -6.03 16.31 15.30
C ARG A 12 -4.92 15.47 14.66
N ILE A 13 -4.70 15.61 13.35
CA ILE A 13 -3.59 14.94 12.66
C ILE A 13 -2.25 15.31 13.30
N ARG A 14 -2.01 16.56 13.68
CA ARG A 14 -0.76 16.95 14.37
C ARG A 14 -0.56 16.22 15.70
N VAL A 15 -1.65 15.94 16.42
CA VAL A 15 -1.59 15.10 17.63
C VAL A 15 -1.25 13.65 17.27
N PHE A 16 -1.86 13.11 16.23
CA PHE A 16 -1.58 11.74 15.80
C PHE A 16 -0.15 11.56 15.28
N GLU A 17 0.38 12.55 14.56
CA GLU A 17 1.78 12.57 14.11
C GLU A 17 2.76 12.51 15.29
N SER A 18 2.42 13.12 16.44
CA SER A 18 3.26 13.08 17.64
C SER A 18 3.35 11.67 18.27
N ASN A 19 2.38 10.80 17.96
CA ASN A 19 2.30 9.42 18.43
C ASN A 19 2.96 8.41 17.48
N LEU A 20 3.42 8.85 16.30
CA LEU A 20 4.19 7.99 15.41
C LEU A 20 5.52 7.58 16.07
N LEU A 21 5.96 6.36 15.76
CA LEU A 21 7.25 5.85 16.23
C LEU A 21 8.40 6.70 15.66
N LYS A 22 9.30 7.09 16.52
CA LYS A 22 10.48 7.90 16.20
C LYS A 22 11.68 7.02 15.88
N ASN A 23 12.69 7.62 15.26
CA ASN A 23 13.92 6.93 14.90
C ASN A 23 14.62 6.29 16.11
N ASP A 24 14.65 6.98 17.25
CA ASP A 24 15.24 6.44 18.48
C ASP A 24 14.54 5.17 18.98
N GLN A 25 13.22 5.08 18.84
CA GLN A 25 12.46 3.89 19.20
C GLN A 25 12.80 2.72 18.27
N PHE A 26 12.89 2.94 16.96
CA PHE A 26 13.33 1.91 16.02
C PHE A 26 14.77 1.48 16.29
N GLU A 27 15.68 2.42 16.56
CA GLU A 27 17.07 2.09 16.91
C GLU A 27 17.14 1.28 18.21
N ARG A 28 16.38 1.62 19.24
CA ARG A 28 16.27 0.82 20.46
C ARG A 28 15.77 -0.59 20.19
N MET A 29 14.77 -0.77 19.33
CA MET A 29 14.28 -2.09 18.93
C MET A 29 15.36 -2.88 18.15
N LEU A 30 16.08 -2.24 17.25
CA LEU A 30 17.16 -2.86 16.48
C LEU A 30 18.32 -3.31 17.39
N GLN A 31 18.68 -2.51 18.41
CA GLN A 31 19.75 -2.81 19.36
C GLN A 31 19.34 -3.79 20.46
N SER A 32 18.06 -4.06 20.63
CA SER A 32 17.57 -5.02 21.63
C SER A 32 18.18 -6.41 21.39
N PRO A 33 18.59 -7.15 22.43
CA PRO A 33 19.26 -8.43 22.27
C PRO A 33 18.32 -9.54 21.73
N ASN A 34 17.02 -9.40 21.94
CA ASN A 34 16.03 -10.39 21.53
C ASN A 34 14.68 -9.73 21.14
N PHE A 35 13.79 -10.54 20.59
CA PHE A 35 12.45 -10.15 20.18
C PHE A 35 11.60 -9.55 21.31
N GLU A 36 11.65 -10.15 22.50
CA GLU A 36 10.82 -9.72 23.64
C GLU A 36 11.22 -8.33 24.17
N GLU A 37 12.52 -8.06 24.21
CA GLU A 37 13.01 -6.73 24.58
C GLU A 37 12.70 -5.69 23.49
N ALA A 38 12.76 -6.06 22.22
CA ALA A 38 12.30 -5.19 21.14
C ALA A 38 10.82 -4.83 21.28
N LEU A 39 9.96 -5.79 21.61
CA LEU A 39 8.54 -5.54 21.90
C LEU A 39 8.34 -4.62 23.11
N SER A 40 9.22 -4.67 24.10
CA SER A 40 9.07 -3.82 25.29
C SER A 40 9.13 -2.33 24.98
N VAL A 41 9.79 -1.93 23.89
CA VAL A 41 9.86 -0.55 23.42
C VAL A 41 8.47 -0.01 23.03
N LEU A 42 7.55 -0.89 22.65
CA LEU A 42 6.19 -0.52 22.21
C LEU A 42 5.21 -0.30 23.36
N LYS A 43 5.57 -0.58 24.62
CA LYS A 43 4.67 -0.47 25.78
C LYS A 43 4.09 0.93 26.02
N ASP A 44 4.85 1.98 25.64
CA ASP A 44 4.45 3.36 25.79
C ASP A 44 4.00 3.99 24.44
N THR A 45 3.51 3.17 23.53
CA THR A 45 3.07 3.56 22.20
C THR A 45 1.62 3.13 21.95
N PRO A 46 0.97 3.53 20.87
CA PRO A 46 -0.36 3.07 20.50
C PRO A 46 -0.49 1.54 20.37
N TYR A 47 0.60 0.83 20.17
CA TYR A 47 0.64 -0.65 20.02
C TYR A 47 0.49 -1.41 21.33
N ARG A 48 0.55 -0.73 22.49
CA ARG A 48 0.58 -1.35 23.83
C ARG A 48 -0.54 -2.35 24.11
N ASN A 49 -1.73 -2.10 23.57
CA ASN A 49 -2.92 -2.89 23.87
C ASN A 49 -2.85 -4.33 23.35
N ASP A 50 -2.08 -4.55 22.29
CA ASP A 50 -2.00 -5.84 21.60
C ASP A 50 -0.71 -6.63 21.94
N ILE A 51 0.21 -6.06 22.77
CA ILE A 51 1.51 -6.67 23.08
C ILE A 51 1.37 -8.00 23.84
N GLU A 52 0.46 -8.08 24.81
CA GLU A 52 0.31 -9.30 25.61
C GLU A 52 -0.30 -10.46 24.81
N GLU A 53 -1.17 -10.15 23.84
CA GLU A 53 -1.67 -11.12 22.89
C GLU A 53 -0.58 -11.57 21.93
N LEU A 54 0.22 -10.63 21.43
CA LEU A 54 1.35 -10.92 20.56
C LEU A 54 2.38 -11.85 21.20
N LYS A 55 2.71 -11.65 22.48
CA LYS A 55 3.62 -12.53 23.20
C LYS A 55 3.13 -13.99 23.28
N LYS A 56 1.81 -14.19 23.33
CA LYS A 56 1.20 -15.51 23.38
C LYS A 56 1.13 -16.17 22.01
N THR A 57 0.68 -15.41 21.00
CA THR A 57 0.39 -15.92 19.67
C THR A 57 1.57 -15.87 18.72
N LYS A 58 2.54 -14.98 18.97
CA LYS A 58 3.62 -14.58 18.05
C LYS A 58 3.10 -14.10 16.68
N ASN A 59 1.85 -13.68 16.63
CA ASN A 59 1.21 -13.18 15.42
C ASN A 59 1.23 -11.64 15.41
N TYR A 60 2.34 -11.07 14.94
CA TYR A 60 2.51 -9.61 14.84
C TYR A 60 1.59 -8.99 13.76
N ASP A 61 1.05 -9.78 12.85
CA ASP A 61 0.11 -9.27 11.85
C ASP A 61 -1.19 -8.78 12.50
N VAL A 62 -1.66 -9.48 13.53
CA VAL A 62 -2.85 -9.05 14.30
C VAL A 62 -2.58 -7.70 14.98
N LEU A 63 -1.44 -7.52 15.64
CA LEU A 63 -1.05 -6.25 16.27
C LEU A 63 -1.03 -5.11 15.25
N LEU A 64 -0.40 -5.33 14.10
CA LEU A 64 -0.24 -4.31 13.07
C LEU A 64 -1.56 -3.96 12.40
N VAL A 65 -2.40 -4.95 12.10
CA VAL A 65 -3.72 -4.76 11.50
C VAL A 65 -4.66 -4.05 12.47
N ASN A 66 -4.66 -4.41 13.77
CA ASN A 66 -5.49 -3.77 14.78
C ASN A 66 -5.18 -2.28 14.92
N GLU A 67 -3.91 -1.90 14.90
CA GLU A 67 -3.52 -0.50 14.97
C GLU A 67 -3.93 0.27 13.72
N LEU A 68 -3.73 -0.29 12.52
CA LEU A 68 -4.20 0.32 11.28
C LEU A 68 -5.73 0.46 11.27
N LYS A 69 -6.45 -0.56 11.73
CA LYS A 69 -7.91 -0.51 11.82
C LYS A 69 -8.36 0.65 12.70
N ARG A 70 -7.81 0.76 13.93
CA ARG A 70 -8.12 1.88 14.84
C ARG A 70 -7.87 3.23 14.18
N MET A 71 -6.72 3.39 13.52
CA MET A 71 -6.39 4.62 12.79
C MET A 71 -7.44 4.93 11.70
N TYR A 72 -7.75 3.97 10.83
CA TYR A 72 -8.69 4.20 9.73
C TYR A 72 -10.09 4.52 10.24
N GLU A 73 -10.62 3.80 11.24
CA GLU A 73 -11.91 4.05 11.87
C GLU A 73 -12.01 5.48 12.45
N GLU A 74 -10.96 5.92 13.14
CA GLU A 74 -10.90 7.28 13.67
C GLU A 74 -10.86 8.33 12.56
N LEU A 75 -10.05 8.11 11.52
CA LEU A 75 -9.94 9.03 10.39
C LEU A 75 -11.27 9.15 9.61
N PHE A 76 -11.98 8.07 9.38
CA PHE A 76 -13.31 8.11 8.76
C PHE A 76 -14.30 8.94 9.59
N THR A 77 -14.17 8.94 10.91
CA THR A 77 -15.04 9.71 11.82
C THR A 77 -14.75 11.21 11.77
N ILE A 78 -13.47 11.60 11.63
CA ILE A 78 -13.06 13.02 11.76
C ILE A 78 -12.88 13.73 10.41
N SER A 79 -12.79 13.01 9.31
CA SER A 79 -12.56 13.61 7.99
C SER A 79 -13.82 14.28 7.45
N PRO A 80 -13.72 15.52 6.96
CA PRO A 80 -14.81 16.18 6.24
C PRO A 80 -15.06 15.56 4.85
N GLU A 81 -14.11 14.75 4.34
CA GLU A 81 -14.18 14.09 3.04
C GLU A 81 -13.69 12.64 3.17
N PRO A 82 -14.60 11.69 3.44
CA PRO A 82 -14.23 10.27 3.61
C PRO A 82 -13.54 9.63 2.40
N ALA A 83 -13.81 10.14 1.18
CA ALA A 83 -13.19 9.65 -0.05
C ALA A 83 -11.65 9.76 -0.02
N LEU A 84 -11.09 10.73 0.70
CA LEU A 84 -9.64 10.87 0.87
C LEU A 84 -9.02 9.68 1.65
N ILE A 85 -9.75 9.19 2.64
CA ILE A 85 -9.30 8.03 3.43
C ILE A 85 -9.50 6.76 2.63
N GLU A 86 -10.59 6.69 1.87
CA GLU A 86 -10.88 5.59 0.96
C GLU A 86 -9.76 5.38 -0.07
N LEU A 87 -9.11 6.44 -0.59
CA LEU A 87 -7.96 6.32 -1.49
C LEU A 87 -6.88 5.34 -0.97
N PHE A 88 -6.61 5.33 0.32
CA PHE A 88 -5.61 4.44 0.92
C PHE A 88 -6.21 3.13 1.44
N SER A 89 -7.45 3.16 1.96
CA SER A 89 -8.09 1.95 2.47
C SER A 89 -8.65 1.04 1.37
N LEU A 90 -8.86 1.56 0.14
CA LEU A 90 -9.40 0.83 -1.00
C LEU A 90 -8.65 -0.47 -1.31
N ARG A 91 -7.33 -0.49 -1.10
CA ARG A 91 -6.51 -1.69 -1.28
C ARG A 91 -6.92 -2.86 -0.38
N TYR A 92 -7.39 -2.57 0.83
CA TYR A 92 -7.89 -3.59 1.75
C TYR A 92 -9.24 -4.13 1.29
N SER A 93 -10.12 -3.26 0.78
CA SER A 93 -11.40 -3.70 0.19
C SER A 93 -11.16 -4.63 -1.01
N TYR A 94 -10.22 -4.29 -1.90
CA TYR A 94 -9.87 -5.15 -3.04
C TYR A 94 -9.13 -6.43 -2.61
N HIS A 95 -8.31 -6.39 -1.55
CA HIS A 95 -7.74 -7.59 -0.94
C HIS A 95 -8.85 -8.51 -0.43
N ASN A 96 -9.81 -7.98 0.31
CA ASN A 96 -10.94 -8.75 0.83
C ASN A 96 -11.81 -9.32 -0.30
N LEU A 97 -12.03 -8.58 -1.39
CA LEU A 97 -12.71 -9.11 -2.58
C LEU A 97 -11.96 -10.30 -3.20
N LYS A 98 -10.61 -10.24 -3.28
CA LYS A 98 -9.81 -11.38 -3.77
C LYS A 98 -10.03 -12.61 -2.91
N VAL A 99 -9.96 -12.44 -1.58
CA VAL A 99 -10.20 -13.53 -0.62
C VAL A 99 -11.59 -14.12 -0.80
N MET A 100 -12.64 -13.27 -0.73
CA MET A 100 -14.03 -13.69 -0.79
C MET A 100 -14.41 -14.32 -2.14
N LEU A 101 -13.88 -13.82 -3.26
CA LEU A 101 -14.12 -14.42 -4.57
C LEU A 101 -13.42 -15.78 -4.70
N LYS A 102 -12.20 -15.92 -4.18
CA LYS A 102 -11.53 -17.22 -4.13
C LYS A 102 -12.30 -18.21 -3.28
N GLU A 103 -12.80 -17.82 -2.09
CA GLU A 103 -13.68 -18.65 -1.26
C GLU A 103 -14.92 -19.09 -2.03
N ASN A 104 -15.62 -18.11 -2.63
CA ASN A 104 -16.88 -18.36 -3.34
C ASN A 104 -16.70 -19.32 -4.54
N LEU A 105 -15.62 -19.12 -5.32
CA LEU A 105 -15.39 -19.87 -6.55
C LEU A 105 -14.70 -21.22 -6.34
N THR A 106 -13.86 -21.37 -5.30
CA THR A 106 -13.11 -22.60 -5.03
C THR A 106 -13.68 -23.44 -3.90
N GLN A 107 -14.66 -22.91 -3.14
CA GLN A 107 -15.27 -23.54 -1.97
C GLN A 107 -14.25 -23.89 -0.85
N ASN A 108 -13.13 -23.18 -0.81
CA ASN A 108 -12.14 -23.25 0.26
C ASN A 108 -12.36 -22.12 1.26
N ASP A 109 -12.00 -22.31 2.52
CA ASP A 109 -12.05 -21.27 3.55
C ASP A 109 -10.74 -20.49 3.60
N PHE A 110 -10.81 -19.19 3.39
CA PHE A 110 -9.72 -18.23 3.50
C PHE A 110 -10.06 -17.07 4.44
N SER A 111 -11.09 -17.22 5.29
CA SER A 111 -11.63 -16.17 6.16
C SER A 111 -10.57 -15.54 7.08
N ASP A 112 -9.56 -16.32 7.51
CA ASP A 112 -8.43 -15.83 8.32
C ASP A 112 -7.54 -14.80 7.58
N MET A 113 -7.67 -14.69 6.27
CA MET A 113 -6.93 -13.73 5.46
C MET A 113 -7.66 -12.39 5.30
N LEU A 114 -8.89 -12.26 5.80
CA LEU A 114 -9.67 -11.03 5.70
C LEU A 114 -9.08 -9.93 6.60
N ILE A 115 -8.99 -8.72 6.07
CA ILE A 115 -8.49 -7.54 6.76
C ILE A 115 -9.64 -6.57 6.97
N PRO A 116 -10.13 -6.36 8.22
CA PRO A 116 -11.32 -5.54 8.49
C PRO A 116 -10.98 -4.04 8.47
N ILE A 117 -10.42 -3.57 7.36
CA ILE A 117 -10.08 -2.17 7.08
C ILE A 117 -10.76 -1.78 5.76
N GLY A 118 -11.39 -0.62 5.74
CA GLY A 118 -12.07 -0.10 4.56
C GLY A 118 -13.30 0.71 4.94
N LYS A 119 -13.83 1.42 3.97
CA LYS A 119 -15.12 2.11 4.08
C LYS A 119 -16.27 1.11 4.13
N GLU A 120 -16.16 0.07 3.30
CA GLU A 120 -17.20 -0.93 3.14
C GLU A 120 -17.04 -2.05 4.18
N SER A 121 -18.16 -2.51 4.75
CA SER A 121 -18.11 -3.62 5.69
C SER A 121 -17.79 -4.95 4.99
N LEU A 122 -17.14 -5.87 5.72
CA LEU A 122 -16.91 -7.22 5.20
C LEU A 122 -18.20 -7.94 4.85
N LEU A 123 -19.29 -7.67 5.59
CA LEU A 123 -20.61 -8.25 5.34
C LEU A 123 -21.18 -7.76 4.01
N SER A 124 -21.15 -6.45 3.74
CA SER A 124 -21.64 -5.88 2.48
C SER A 124 -20.86 -6.38 1.28
N LEU A 125 -19.52 -6.50 1.40
CA LEU A 125 -18.68 -7.09 0.35
C LEU A 125 -19.02 -8.57 0.10
N LYS A 126 -19.20 -9.35 1.16
CA LYS A 126 -19.55 -10.77 1.07
C LYS A 126 -20.90 -10.98 0.38
N GLN A 127 -21.92 -10.23 0.80
CA GLN A 127 -23.25 -10.27 0.18
C GLN A 127 -23.19 -9.91 -1.31
N ALA A 128 -22.40 -8.90 -1.68
CA ALA A 128 -22.21 -8.51 -3.08
C ALA A 128 -21.49 -9.61 -3.89
N VAL A 129 -20.50 -10.29 -3.32
CA VAL A 129 -19.85 -11.43 -3.96
C VAL A 129 -20.83 -12.59 -4.18
N GLU A 130 -21.72 -12.86 -3.22
CA GLU A 130 -22.70 -13.95 -3.31
C GLU A 130 -23.82 -13.63 -4.32
N THR A 131 -24.36 -12.40 -4.29
CA THR A 131 -25.58 -12.02 -5.02
C THR A 131 -25.34 -11.23 -6.30
N GLU A 132 -24.13 -10.68 -6.49
CA GLU A 132 -23.74 -9.71 -7.54
C GLU A 132 -24.56 -8.41 -7.52
N LYS A 133 -25.19 -8.11 -6.40
CA LYS A 133 -26.04 -6.95 -6.20
C LYS A 133 -25.73 -6.26 -4.88
N SER A 134 -25.82 -4.96 -4.87
CA SER A 134 -25.81 -4.15 -3.65
C SER A 134 -26.37 -2.76 -3.97
N ASP A 135 -27.14 -2.20 -3.05
CA ASP A 135 -27.59 -0.81 -3.09
C ASP A 135 -26.63 0.12 -2.32
N GLU A 136 -25.67 -0.46 -1.58
CA GLU A 136 -24.74 0.27 -0.73
C GLU A 136 -23.36 0.47 -1.41
N LEU A 137 -22.90 -0.54 -2.19
CA LEU A 137 -21.57 -0.52 -2.77
C LEU A 137 -21.53 0.32 -4.05
N ASN A 138 -20.36 0.99 -4.23
CA ASN A 138 -20.05 1.65 -5.49
C ASN A 138 -20.08 0.64 -6.66
N GLN A 139 -20.58 1.09 -7.83
CA GLN A 139 -20.69 0.28 -9.04
C GLN A 139 -19.35 -0.33 -9.48
N GLU A 140 -18.22 0.28 -9.14
CA GLU A 140 -16.89 -0.27 -9.45
C GLU A 140 -16.63 -1.63 -8.76
N TYR A 141 -17.13 -1.83 -7.53
CA TYR A 141 -17.05 -3.14 -6.87
C TYR A 141 -17.89 -4.19 -7.59
N LEU A 142 -19.13 -3.85 -7.95
CA LEU A 142 -20.04 -4.76 -8.64
C LEU A 142 -19.51 -5.14 -10.03
N ASN A 143 -18.97 -4.17 -10.78
CA ASN A 143 -18.33 -4.43 -12.07
C ASN A 143 -17.10 -5.35 -11.92
N SER A 144 -16.33 -5.17 -10.85
CA SER A 144 -15.15 -6.00 -10.56
C SER A 144 -15.54 -7.43 -10.23
N ILE A 145 -16.56 -7.62 -9.38
CA ILE A 145 -17.09 -8.94 -9.01
C ILE A 145 -17.63 -9.67 -10.25
N LYS A 146 -18.44 -9.00 -11.06
CA LYS A 146 -19.02 -9.57 -12.28
C LYS A 146 -17.96 -9.99 -13.28
N GLU A 147 -16.96 -9.15 -13.51
CA GLU A 147 -15.87 -9.47 -14.44
C GLU A 147 -15.10 -10.72 -14.00
N VAL A 148 -14.75 -10.82 -12.71
CA VAL A 148 -14.06 -11.99 -12.17
C VAL A 148 -14.89 -13.26 -12.32
N LYS A 149 -16.19 -13.22 -12.00
CA LYS A 149 -17.06 -14.40 -12.11
C LYS A 149 -17.22 -14.85 -13.56
N THR A 150 -17.44 -13.90 -14.48
CA THR A 150 -17.54 -14.19 -15.92
C THR A 150 -16.27 -14.82 -16.47
N ASP A 151 -15.08 -14.30 -16.09
CA ASP A 151 -13.79 -14.87 -16.50
C ASP A 151 -13.58 -16.28 -15.93
N TYR A 152 -13.93 -16.47 -14.65
CA TYR A 152 -13.79 -17.75 -14.00
C TYR A 152 -14.75 -18.82 -14.58
N GLU A 153 -15.98 -18.46 -14.93
CA GLU A 153 -16.93 -19.35 -15.59
C GLU A 153 -16.42 -19.84 -16.95
N GLU A 154 -15.69 -18.97 -17.67
CA GLU A 154 -15.15 -19.29 -19.00
C GLU A 154 -13.83 -20.10 -18.93
N TYR A 155 -12.90 -19.71 -18.03
CA TYR A 155 -11.54 -20.23 -18.05
C TYR A 155 -11.16 -21.08 -16.83
N HIS A 156 -11.93 -21.06 -15.76
CA HIS A 156 -11.65 -21.75 -14.48
C HIS A 156 -10.25 -21.46 -13.91
N ASN A 157 -9.74 -20.24 -14.15
CA ASN A 157 -8.40 -19.83 -13.74
C ASN A 157 -8.43 -18.97 -12.46
N VAL A 158 -8.06 -19.53 -11.32
CA VAL A 158 -8.02 -18.83 -10.03
C VAL A 158 -7.01 -17.65 -10.06
N GLN A 159 -5.92 -17.77 -10.83
CA GLN A 159 -4.90 -16.73 -10.90
C GLN A 159 -5.41 -15.45 -11.59
N SER A 160 -6.39 -15.56 -12.49
CA SER A 160 -6.99 -14.39 -13.15
C SER A 160 -7.74 -13.49 -12.17
N ILE A 161 -8.24 -14.02 -11.05
CA ILE A 161 -8.91 -13.23 -9.99
C ILE A 161 -8.00 -12.11 -9.50
N ASP A 162 -6.74 -12.45 -9.17
CA ASP A 162 -5.77 -11.45 -8.69
C ASP A 162 -5.49 -10.39 -9.76
N ILE A 163 -5.27 -10.82 -11.00
CA ILE A 163 -4.94 -9.94 -12.13
C ILE A 163 -6.07 -8.95 -12.42
N ILE A 164 -7.31 -9.46 -12.51
CA ILE A 164 -8.48 -8.63 -12.79
C ILE A 164 -8.68 -7.61 -11.67
N LEU A 165 -8.64 -8.06 -10.41
CA LEU A 165 -8.88 -7.18 -9.28
C LEU A 165 -7.76 -6.15 -9.06
N ASP A 166 -6.50 -6.46 -9.37
CA ASP A 166 -5.41 -5.47 -9.33
C ASP A 166 -5.62 -4.38 -10.38
N ARG A 167 -6.02 -4.74 -11.59
CA ARG A 167 -6.34 -3.76 -12.63
C ARG A 167 -7.55 -2.91 -12.25
N ARG A 168 -8.61 -3.52 -11.73
CA ARG A 168 -9.83 -2.84 -11.27
C ARG A 168 -9.56 -1.90 -10.10
N TYR A 169 -8.72 -2.31 -9.16
CA TYR A 169 -8.28 -1.45 -8.06
C TYR A 169 -7.70 -0.14 -8.57
N PHE A 170 -6.74 -0.16 -9.50
CA PHE A 170 -6.14 1.07 -10.01
C PHE A 170 -7.10 1.93 -10.83
N THR A 171 -8.03 1.32 -11.53
CA THR A 171 -9.10 2.04 -12.24
C THR A 171 -10.02 2.75 -11.25
N HIS A 172 -10.49 2.04 -10.22
CA HIS A 172 -11.34 2.60 -9.17
C HIS A 172 -10.61 3.70 -8.40
N LEU A 173 -9.35 3.47 -8.04
CA LEU A 173 -8.50 4.45 -7.34
C LEU A 173 -8.37 5.76 -8.13
N LYS A 174 -8.18 5.68 -9.44
CA LYS A 174 -8.11 6.85 -10.31
C LYS A 174 -9.45 7.59 -10.36
N HIS A 175 -10.55 6.88 -10.61
CA HIS A 175 -11.90 7.49 -10.65
C HIS A 175 -12.24 8.16 -9.33
N LEU A 176 -11.89 7.55 -8.20
CA LEU A 176 -12.07 8.14 -6.87
C LEU A 176 -11.25 9.43 -6.71
N ALA A 177 -9.99 9.43 -7.12
CA ALA A 177 -9.14 10.64 -7.07
C ALA A 177 -9.66 11.75 -7.98
N GLU A 178 -10.16 11.42 -9.17
CA GLU A 178 -10.80 12.36 -10.10
C GLU A 178 -12.08 12.95 -9.50
N SER A 179 -12.92 12.15 -8.85
CA SER A 179 -14.16 12.59 -8.22
C SER A 179 -13.95 13.59 -7.08
N ILE A 180 -12.83 13.48 -6.36
CA ILE A 180 -12.44 14.42 -5.30
C ILE A 180 -12.15 15.82 -5.90
N GLY A 181 -11.71 15.89 -7.14
CA GLY A 181 -11.50 17.15 -7.87
C GLY A 181 -10.36 18.02 -7.32
N ASN A 182 -9.39 17.43 -6.61
CA ASN A 182 -8.22 18.13 -6.09
C ASN A 182 -6.97 17.77 -6.91
N PRO A 183 -6.31 18.74 -7.59
CA PRO A 183 -5.16 18.46 -8.45
C PRO A 183 -3.97 17.82 -7.72
N LYS A 184 -3.69 18.23 -6.46
CA LYS A 184 -2.60 17.66 -5.66
C LYS A 184 -2.90 16.18 -5.33
N VAL A 185 -4.15 15.85 -5.02
CA VAL A 185 -4.59 14.48 -4.73
C VAL A 185 -4.48 13.62 -5.99
N LEU A 186 -4.95 14.13 -7.13
CA LEU A 186 -4.86 13.41 -8.40
C LEU A 186 -3.41 13.16 -8.81
N ASP A 187 -2.52 14.15 -8.67
CA ASP A 187 -1.08 13.98 -8.94
C ASP A 187 -0.44 12.97 -7.99
N LEU A 188 -0.83 12.97 -6.72
CA LEU A 188 -0.36 11.99 -5.73
C LEU A 188 -0.74 10.56 -6.13
N ILE A 189 -1.99 10.34 -6.51
CA ILE A 189 -2.48 9.01 -6.92
C ILE A 189 -1.88 8.58 -8.26
N THR A 190 -1.74 9.50 -9.23
CA THR A 190 -1.07 9.21 -10.50
C THR A 190 0.38 8.79 -10.25
N THR A 191 1.09 9.46 -9.35
CA THR A 191 2.45 9.08 -8.95
C THR A 191 2.48 7.69 -8.32
N LEU A 192 1.53 7.36 -7.43
CA LEU A 192 1.42 6.03 -6.81
C LEU A 192 1.29 4.93 -7.87
N VAL A 193 0.44 5.15 -8.88
CA VAL A 193 0.23 4.19 -9.97
C VAL A 193 1.50 4.03 -10.81
N ASP A 194 2.17 5.13 -11.17
CA ASP A 194 3.42 5.09 -11.92
C ASP A 194 4.49 4.27 -11.19
N LEU A 195 4.71 4.57 -9.91
CA LEU A 195 5.70 3.89 -9.08
C LEU A 195 5.39 2.39 -8.92
N ASN A 196 4.10 2.05 -8.77
CA ASN A 196 3.67 0.65 -8.75
C ASN A 196 3.91 -0.05 -10.09
N ASN A 197 3.64 0.61 -11.21
CA ASN A 197 3.93 0.07 -12.53
C ASN A 197 5.44 -0.19 -12.73
N LEU A 198 6.31 0.73 -12.30
CA LEU A 198 7.76 0.56 -12.38
C LEU A 198 8.25 -0.64 -11.54
N SER A 199 7.75 -0.78 -10.31
CA SER A 199 8.04 -1.93 -9.44
C SER A 199 7.57 -3.24 -10.07
N THR A 200 6.36 -3.26 -10.62
CA THR A 200 5.77 -4.43 -11.29
C THR A 200 6.56 -4.80 -12.54
N LEU A 201 6.92 -3.82 -13.37
CA LEU A 201 7.73 -4.01 -14.57
C LEU A 201 9.10 -4.63 -14.24
N SER A 202 9.81 -4.06 -13.26
CA SER A 202 11.15 -4.55 -12.90
C SER A 202 11.14 -6.00 -12.40
N ARG A 203 10.12 -6.38 -11.62
CA ARG A 203 9.93 -7.78 -11.18
C ARG A 203 9.57 -8.70 -12.35
N ALA A 204 8.72 -8.24 -13.27
CA ALA A 204 8.32 -9.01 -14.44
C ALA A 204 9.51 -9.27 -15.38
N ILE A 205 10.38 -8.26 -15.61
CA ILE A 205 11.63 -8.42 -16.35
C ILE A 205 12.54 -9.45 -15.66
N LYS A 206 12.74 -9.31 -14.35
CA LYS A 206 13.56 -10.27 -13.57
C LYS A 206 13.05 -11.70 -13.65
N GLN A 207 11.73 -11.88 -13.80
CA GLN A 207 11.07 -13.18 -13.91
C GLN A 207 10.88 -13.63 -15.35
N GLU A 208 11.42 -12.91 -16.32
CA GLU A 208 11.31 -13.20 -17.77
C GLU A 208 9.85 -13.39 -18.24
N ARG A 209 8.94 -12.55 -17.72
CA ARG A 209 7.52 -12.61 -18.05
C ARG A 209 7.24 -12.10 -19.47
N SER A 210 6.27 -12.70 -20.15
CA SER A 210 5.89 -12.32 -21.50
C SER A 210 5.24 -10.93 -21.60
N GLN A 211 5.28 -10.31 -22.78
CA GLN A 211 4.56 -9.05 -23.06
C GLN A 211 3.04 -9.18 -22.82
N ASN A 212 2.46 -10.33 -23.14
CA ASN A 212 1.04 -10.59 -22.88
C ASN A 212 0.74 -10.53 -21.38
N PHE A 213 1.61 -11.08 -20.54
CA PHE A 213 1.50 -10.96 -19.09
C PHE A 213 1.58 -9.49 -18.66
N LEU A 214 2.55 -8.72 -19.14
CA LEU A 214 2.67 -7.28 -18.85
C LEU A 214 1.43 -6.49 -19.27
N THR A 215 0.84 -6.84 -20.42
CA THR A 215 -0.39 -6.22 -20.89
C THR A 215 -1.55 -6.42 -19.91
N THR A 216 -1.58 -7.52 -19.18
CA THR A 216 -2.65 -7.79 -18.22
C THR A 216 -2.42 -7.14 -16.86
N ILE A 217 -1.17 -7.07 -16.37
CA ILE A 217 -0.87 -6.62 -14.99
C ILE A 217 -0.57 -5.13 -14.85
N LEU A 218 -0.03 -4.47 -15.91
CA LEU A 218 0.28 -3.05 -15.85
C LEU A 218 -0.98 -2.20 -15.94
N SER A 219 -1.06 -1.17 -15.09
CA SER A 219 -2.16 -0.22 -15.08
C SER A 219 -1.97 0.88 -16.12
N SER A 220 -3.06 1.24 -16.83
CA SER A 220 -3.13 2.44 -17.68
C SER A 220 -3.52 3.72 -16.92
N SER A 221 -3.70 3.63 -15.60
CA SER A 221 -4.16 4.75 -14.77
C SER A 221 -3.04 5.71 -14.33
N GLY A 222 -1.78 5.43 -14.66
CA GLY A 222 -0.62 6.28 -14.42
C GLY A 222 -0.40 7.34 -15.52
N SER A 223 0.71 8.08 -15.40
CA SER A 223 1.15 9.07 -16.40
C SER A 223 2.12 8.47 -17.42
N ILE A 224 2.79 7.36 -17.12
CA ILE A 224 3.67 6.66 -18.05
C ILE A 224 2.78 5.80 -18.98
N SER A 225 3.04 5.88 -20.28
CA SER A 225 2.31 5.10 -21.27
C SER A 225 2.47 3.60 -21.01
N LYS A 226 1.35 2.89 -20.89
CA LYS A 226 1.35 1.43 -20.75
C LYS A 226 2.06 0.74 -21.91
N LYS A 227 1.94 1.29 -23.15
CA LYS A 227 2.63 0.77 -24.32
C LYS A 227 4.15 0.86 -24.14
N GLU A 228 4.65 1.99 -23.69
CA GLU A 228 6.08 2.20 -23.40
C GLU A 228 6.58 1.21 -22.36
N LEU A 229 5.84 1.00 -21.27
CA LEU A 229 6.21 0.03 -20.22
C LEU A 229 6.24 -1.42 -20.75
N ILE A 230 5.31 -1.80 -21.65
CA ILE A 230 5.31 -3.14 -22.25
C ILE A 230 6.51 -3.31 -23.20
N GLU A 231 6.87 -2.29 -23.96
CA GLU A 231 8.06 -2.29 -24.83
C GLU A 231 9.33 -2.44 -23.99
N LEU A 232 9.45 -1.71 -22.88
CA LEU A 232 10.57 -1.85 -21.92
C LEU A 232 10.64 -3.25 -21.29
N GLY A 233 9.52 -3.93 -21.16
CA GLY A 233 9.47 -5.30 -20.64
C GLY A 233 10.15 -6.37 -21.52
N THR A 234 10.56 -6.03 -22.74
CA THR A 234 11.38 -6.91 -23.61
C THR A 234 12.88 -6.77 -23.40
N GLU A 235 13.28 -5.74 -22.66
CA GLU A 235 14.68 -5.47 -22.35
C GLU A 235 15.16 -6.31 -21.15
N ASN A 236 16.47 -6.37 -20.95
CA ASN A 236 17.04 -6.82 -19.69
C ASN A 236 17.01 -5.69 -18.63
N LEU A 237 17.32 -6.02 -17.36
CA LEU A 237 17.29 -5.05 -16.27
C LEU A 237 18.31 -3.92 -16.39
N VAL A 238 19.43 -4.12 -17.11
CA VAL A 238 20.44 -3.08 -17.35
C VAL A 238 19.89 -2.05 -18.35
N ASP A 239 19.37 -2.51 -19.48
CA ASP A 239 18.91 -1.62 -20.55
C ASP A 239 17.58 -0.95 -20.19
N ALA A 240 16.67 -1.67 -19.54
CA ALA A 240 15.46 -1.08 -18.98
C ALA A 240 15.78 0.02 -17.95
N GLY A 241 16.75 -0.23 -17.05
CA GLY A 241 17.20 0.77 -16.08
C GLY A 241 17.76 2.03 -16.73
N LYS A 242 18.60 1.90 -17.77
CA LYS A 242 19.14 3.04 -18.53
C LYS A 242 18.02 3.87 -19.18
N LYS A 243 17.07 3.21 -19.88
CA LYS A 243 15.98 3.90 -20.56
C LYS A 243 15.03 4.60 -19.56
N LEU A 244 14.69 3.95 -18.46
CA LEU A 244 13.88 4.54 -17.40
C LEU A 244 14.58 5.71 -16.69
N ALA A 245 15.90 5.71 -16.61
CA ALA A 245 16.67 6.82 -16.04
C ALA A 245 16.64 8.10 -16.88
N ASP A 246 16.17 8.07 -18.12
CA ASP A 246 15.94 9.26 -18.95
C ASP A 246 14.54 9.87 -18.74
N GLY A 247 13.68 9.21 -17.93
CA GLY A 247 12.29 9.60 -17.71
C GLY A 247 12.04 10.41 -16.43
N LYS A 248 10.75 10.61 -16.13
CA LYS A 248 10.21 11.38 -14.99
C LYS A 248 10.79 10.96 -13.63
N TYR A 249 11.12 9.68 -13.46
CA TYR A 249 11.54 9.11 -12.16
C TYR A 249 13.05 8.81 -12.12
N ARG A 250 13.85 9.59 -12.86
CA ARG A 250 15.30 9.42 -13.00
C ARG A 250 16.03 9.10 -11.70
N GLU A 251 15.84 9.93 -10.67
CA GLU A 251 16.56 9.77 -9.41
C GLU A 251 16.22 8.46 -8.69
N ILE A 252 14.94 8.09 -8.69
CA ILE A 252 14.46 6.81 -8.12
C ILE A 252 15.12 5.64 -8.83
N ILE A 253 15.16 5.67 -10.15
CA ILE A 253 15.76 4.61 -10.97
C ILE A 253 17.27 4.53 -10.72
N LEU A 254 18.01 5.64 -10.77
CA LEU A 254 19.45 5.66 -10.54
C LEU A 254 19.83 5.13 -9.14
N ASN A 255 19.07 5.50 -8.11
CA ASN A 255 19.27 5.02 -6.75
C ASN A 255 18.89 3.54 -6.57
N SER A 256 18.21 2.95 -7.54
CA SER A 256 17.79 1.55 -7.54
C SER A 256 18.70 0.64 -8.38
N ILE A 257 19.68 1.21 -9.08
CA ILE A 257 20.68 0.43 -9.83
C ILE A 257 21.68 -0.20 -8.85
N ASP A 258 21.94 -1.47 -9.04
CA ASP A 258 22.99 -2.15 -8.30
C ASP A 258 24.38 -1.74 -8.82
N PRO A 259 25.31 -1.26 -7.96
CA PRO A 259 26.59 -0.74 -8.40
C PRO A 259 27.54 -1.82 -8.97
N GLU A 260 27.37 -3.08 -8.59
CA GLU A 260 28.22 -4.18 -9.04
C GLU A 260 27.73 -4.77 -10.36
N THR A 261 26.42 -5.07 -10.45
CA THR A 261 25.81 -5.70 -11.63
C THR A 261 25.33 -4.70 -12.68
N GLN A 262 25.19 -3.43 -12.32
CA GLN A 262 24.58 -2.37 -13.13
C GLN A 262 23.10 -2.66 -13.50
N GLU A 263 22.46 -3.63 -12.85
CA GLU A 263 21.07 -3.98 -13.05
C GLU A 263 20.15 -3.11 -12.20
N LEU A 264 18.97 -2.81 -12.73
CA LEU A 264 17.86 -2.27 -11.92
C LEU A 264 17.40 -3.33 -10.92
N SER A 265 17.61 -3.07 -9.63
CA SER A 265 17.20 -3.97 -8.54
C SER A 265 15.74 -3.76 -8.16
N PRO A 266 14.83 -4.74 -8.35
CA PRO A 266 13.44 -4.60 -7.95
C PRO A 266 13.27 -4.35 -6.44
N VAL A 267 14.13 -4.92 -5.60
CA VAL A 267 14.07 -4.75 -4.14
C VAL A 267 14.47 -3.33 -3.73
N LYS A 268 15.55 -2.79 -4.33
CA LYS A 268 15.95 -1.39 -4.11
C LYS A 268 14.89 -0.44 -4.65
N LEU A 269 14.31 -0.75 -5.82
CA LEU A 269 13.27 0.07 -6.44
C LEU A 269 12.03 0.18 -5.54
N ASP A 270 11.58 -0.91 -4.93
CA ASP A 270 10.44 -0.88 -3.99
C ASP A 270 10.71 0.05 -2.79
N LEU A 271 11.93 0.03 -2.24
CA LEU A 271 12.32 0.92 -1.16
C LEU A 271 12.37 2.38 -1.63
N GLN A 272 12.99 2.63 -2.79
CA GLN A 272 13.13 3.98 -3.33
C GLN A 272 11.78 4.59 -3.74
N THR A 273 10.85 3.78 -4.25
CA THR A 273 9.49 4.23 -4.57
C THR A 273 8.71 4.61 -3.31
N ASP A 274 8.74 3.79 -2.26
CA ASP A 274 8.11 4.10 -0.97
C ASP A 274 8.70 5.40 -0.36
N ASN A 275 10.02 5.56 -0.41
CA ASN A 275 10.71 6.74 0.12
C ASN A 275 10.40 8.01 -0.69
N ALA A 276 10.43 7.93 -2.01
CA ALA A 276 10.11 9.05 -2.89
C ALA A 276 8.66 9.51 -2.75
N TYR A 277 7.73 8.57 -2.56
CA TYR A 277 6.34 8.89 -2.31
C TYR A 277 6.15 9.59 -0.96
N MET A 278 6.90 9.20 0.07
CA MET A 278 6.93 9.90 1.36
C MET A 278 7.53 11.31 1.23
N GLU A 279 8.64 11.46 0.50
CA GLU A 279 9.26 12.78 0.26
C GLU A 279 8.30 13.73 -0.48
N LYS A 280 7.51 13.22 -1.45
CA LYS A 280 6.49 14.01 -2.15
C LYS A 280 5.44 14.61 -1.18
N MET A 281 5.22 13.99 -0.04
CA MET A 281 4.28 14.44 0.98
C MET A 281 4.96 15.20 2.13
N LYS A 282 6.27 15.40 2.09
CA LYS A 282 7.04 16.03 3.17
C LYS A 282 6.53 17.45 3.51
N ASP A 283 6.21 18.23 2.50
CA ASP A 283 5.75 19.60 2.67
C ASP A 283 4.35 19.70 3.29
N ALA A 284 3.59 18.60 3.33
CA ALA A 284 2.30 18.53 4.01
C ALA A 284 2.39 18.90 5.50
N LYS A 285 3.56 18.72 6.13
CA LYS A 285 3.81 19.17 7.51
C LYS A 285 3.66 20.69 7.70
N LEU A 286 3.92 21.47 6.66
CA LEU A 286 3.84 22.91 6.66
C LEU A 286 2.45 23.42 6.27
N GLU A 287 1.58 22.55 5.71
CA GLU A 287 0.23 22.91 5.33
C GLU A 287 -0.70 22.92 6.55
N VAL A 288 -1.41 24.05 6.76
CA VAL A 288 -2.41 24.19 7.82
C VAL A 288 -3.80 23.74 7.33
N PHE A 289 -4.08 24.00 6.06
CA PHE A 289 -5.38 23.76 5.44
C PHE A 289 -5.25 22.77 4.28
N GLY A 290 -6.37 22.11 3.95
CA GLY A 290 -6.43 21.16 2.83
C GLY A 290 -6.16 19.72 3.21
N PRO A 291 -6.22 18.80 2.23
CA PRO A 291 -6.22 17.36 2.48
C PRO A 291 -4.84 16.74 2.71
N MET A 292 -3.76 17.42 2.30
CA MET A 292 -2.42 16.82 2.27
C MET A 292 -1.89 16.34 3.62
N PRO A 293 -2.10 17.05 4.76
CA PRO A 293 -1.67 16.56 6.06
C PRO A 293 -2.30 15.21 6.43
N LEU A 294 -3.60 15.05 6.15
CA LEU A 294 -4.32 13.79 6.39
C LEU A 294 -3.72 12.65 5.57
N LEU A 295 -3.49 12.86 4.26
CA LEU A 295 -2.94 11.83 3.37
C LEU A 295 -1.50 11.47 3.75
N ALA A 296 -0.70 12.48 4.10
CA ALA A 296 0.69 12.28 4.55
C ALA A 296 0.75 11.45 5.85
N TYR A 297 -0.16 11.72 6.79
CA TYR A 297 -0.23 10.95 8.04
C TYR A 297 -0.63 9.48 7.78
N ILE A 298 -1.63 9.22 6.92
CA ILE A 298 -2.02 7.85 6.58
C ILE A 298 -0.82 7.08 6.01
N TYR A 299 -0.13 7.68 5.03
CA TYR A 299 1.02 7.02 4.41
C TYR A 299 2.19 6.83 5.38
N ALA A 300 2.42 7.82 6.26
CA ALA A 300 3.43 7.73 7.31
C ALA A 300 3.14 6.56 8.28
N LYS A 301 1.89 6.41 8.71
CA LYS A 301 1.48 5.32 9.60
C LYS A 301 1.61 3.95 8.92
N GLU A 302 1.27 3.86 7.64
CA GLU A 302 1.46 2.63 6.88
C GLU A 302 2.93 2.26 6.70
N ASN A 303 3.81 3.24 6.48
CA ASN A 303 5.25 3.00 6.43
C ASN A 303 5.82 2.65 7.81
N GLU A 304 5.31 3.25 8.89
CA GLU A 304 5.65 2.84 10.27
C GLU A 304 5.33 1.36 10.49
N VAL A 305 4.14 0.91 10.07
CA VAL A 305 3.73 -0.50 10.18
C VAL A 305 4.62 -1.42 9.35
N LYS A 306 5.00 -1.02 8.13
CA LYS A 306 5.95 -1.78 7.30
C LYS A 306 7.32 -1.91 7.98
N ASN A 307 7.83 -0.82 8.55
CA ASN A 307 9.11 -0.81 9.28
C ASN A 307 9.03 -1.66 10.55
N LEU A 308 7.94 -1.53 11.30
CA LEU A 308 7.74 -2.31 12.53
C LEU A 308 7.69 -3.82 12.22
N ARG A 309 6.94 -4.22 11.19
CA ARG A 309 6.93 -5.61 10.70
C ARG A 309 8.33 -6.09 10.35
N LEU A 310 9.09 -5.30 9.60
CA LEU A 310 10.45 -5.63 9.18
C LEU A 310 11.38 -5.84 10.39
N VAL A 311 11.30 -4.97 11.40
CA VAL A 311 12.10 -5.09 12.63
C VAL A 311 11.69 -6.31 13.44
N LEU A 312 10.39 -6.55 13.66
CA LEU A 312 9.88 -7.68 14.44
C LEU A 312 10.25 -9.02 13.78
N VAL A 313 9.99 -9.17 12.47
CA VAL A 313 10.39 -10.36 11.70
C VAL A 313 11.91 -10.55 11.72
N GLY A 314 12.65 -9.47 11.53
CA GLY A 314 14.11 -9.52 11.55
C GLY A 314 14.67 -9.97 12.92
N LYS A 315 14.09 -9.49 14.02
CA LYS A 315 14.48 -9.90 15.38
C LYS A 315 14.11 -11.34 15.68
N GLU A 316 12.91 -11.78 15.30
CA GLU A 316 12.49 -13.17 15.48
C GLU A 316 13.41 -14.14 14.73
N ASN A 317 13.81 -13.80 13.51
CA ASN A 317 14.68 -14.62 12.68
C ASN A 317 16.19 -14.34 12.88
N SER A 318 16.56 -13.53 13.89
CA SER A 318 17.96 -13.19 14.19
C SER A 318 18.74 -12.64 13.00
N LEU A 319 18.08 -11.85 12.16
CA LEU A 319 18.73 -11.20 11.01
C LEU A 319 19.73 -10.13 11.48
N PRO A 320 20.85 -9.93 10.74
CA PRO A 320 21.79 -8.87 11.03
C PRO A 320 21.12 -7.48 11.02
N ILE A 321 21.42 -6.66 12.02
CA ILE A 321 20.85 -5.30 12.18
C ILE A 321 21.07 -4.47 10.91
N LYS A 322 22.23 -4.63 10.26
CA LYS A 322 22.57 -3.93 9.01
C LYS A 322 21.57 -4.25 7.91
N GLU A 323 21.22 -5.51 7.70
CA GLU A 323 20.27 -5.94 6.67
C GLU A 323 18.85 -5.42 6.94
N ILE A 324 18.43 -5.40 8.21
CA ILE A 324 17.12 -4.82 8.57
C ILE A 324 17.12 -3.32 8.25
N ARG A 325 18.16 -2.59 8.71
CA ARG A 325 18.27 -1.14 8.52
C ARG A 325 18.28 -0.72 7.06
N GLU A 326 18.99 -1.45 6.19
CA GLU A 326 19.07 -1.18 4.76
C GLU A 326 17.72 -1.30 4.02
N ARG A 327 16.74 -1.99 4.62
CA ARG A 327 15.40 -2.20 4.07
C ARG A 327 14.34 -1.30 4.71
N MET A 328 14.68 -0.55 5.74
CA MET A 328 13.72 0.37 6.40
C MET A 328 13.42 1.58 5.51
N ARG A 329 12.14 1.95 5.47
CA ARG A 329 11.64 3.16 4.82
C ARG A 329 11.97 4.38 5.65
N ILE A 330 11.99 5.54 5.01
CA ILE A 330 12.12 6.84 5.69
C ILE A 330 11.03 6.97 6.76
N ILE A 331 11.45 7.36 7.97
CA ILE A 331 10.55 7.62 9.09
C ILE A 331 10.03 9.04 8.96
N TYR A 332 8.70 9.19 9.03
CA TYR A 332 8.06 10.50 8.98
C TYR A 332 8.39 11.30 10.25
N GLY A 333 8.83 12.53 10.09
CA GLY A 333 9.07 13.38 11.25
C GLY A 333 10.52 13.69 11.55
N LEU A 334 11.45 13.19 10.76
CA LEU A 334 12.87 13.58 10.82
C LEU A 334 13.14 14.88 10.06
#